data_5575f74222039912b9d59ecfc1c25e67
#
_entry.id   5575f74222039912b9d59ecfc1c25e67
#
_cell.length_a   1.000
_cell.length_b   1.000
_cell.length_c   1.000
_cell.angle_alpha   90.00
_cell.angle_beta   90.00
_cell.angle_gamma   90.00
#
_symmetry.space_group_name_H-M   'P 1'
#
loop_
_entity.id
_entity.type
_entity.pdbx_description
1 polymer ?
#
loop_
_entity_poly.entity_id
_entity_poly.type
_entity_poly.pdbx_seq_one_letter_code
_entity_poly.pdbx_strand_id
1 'polypeptide(L)'
;FKEFLERTIDTKKYDFRSTKRFIDNSKRENYLFNSSINGIEEADLILLIGTNPRFEATMINARIRKAYLSNNTRVISLNDLGDLTYNYQSLNGKVKTIKDIFENNNELSKEIIESKKPMIVFGESFFKIKSASYLFNLSKKFLSKNNKLNDDWNPINILSVDAATVGNLDLDIIDKNNKILDELHENKFEIIFLLGQDNLDFKKKDEFIIYQGSHGDRGAEIADIILPGAAYTEQSGHYTNLEGKLQKAYKASYPPGDAKEDWQIINDLAEVMNNRKLFNDKDELESSMFNYLKMNKDQQNTELDDKLNESDFADEFLKVDYRDYYFSNVIARSSKTMLECNNAKIDLKKTGTEG
;
A
#
# COMPACT_ATOMS: atom_id res chain seq x y z
N PHE A 1 -17.24 8.25 -0.85
CA PHE A 1 -17.36 7.65 -2.19
C PHE A 1 -17.99 6.27 -2.14
N LYS A 2 -17.57 5.37 -1.24
CA LYS A 2 -18.19 4.05 -1.06
C LYS A 2 -19.71 4.15 -0.85
N GLU A 3 -20.14 4.99 0.08
CA GLU A 3 -21.56 5.26 0.33
C GLU A 3 -22.30 5.79 -0.91
N PHE A 4 -21.64 6.65 -1.70
CA PHE A 4 -22.19 7.13 -2.96
C PHE A 4 -22.43 5.99 -3.96
N LEU A 5 -21.44 5.14 -4.14
CA LEU A 5 -21.55 4.00 -5.06
C LEU A 5 -22.63 3.00 -4.61
N GLU A 6 -22.66 2.67 -3.33
CA GLU A 6 -23.59 1.67 -2.80
C GLU A 6 -25.03 2.17 -2.67
N ARG A 7 -25.24 3.46 -2.28
CA ARG A 7 -26.57 4.00 -2.01
C ARG A 7 -27.17 4.77 -3.19
N THR A 8 -26.35 5.39 -4.04
CA THR A 8 -26.83 6.24 -5.15
C THR A 8 -26.77 5.49 -6.48
N ILE A 9 -25.67 4.77 -6.74
CA ILE A 9 -25.44 4.05 -8.00
C ILE A 9 -25.86 2.58 -7.91
N ASP A 10 -26.00 2.03 -6.70
CA ASP A 10 -26.31 0.61 -6.42
C ASP A 10 -25.23 -0.32 -6.98
N THR A 11 -23.95 -0.01 -6.74
CA THR A 11 -22.81 -0.82 -7.18
C THR A 11 -21.78 -1.00 -6.08
N LYS A 12 -21.06 -2.12 -6.11
CA LYS A 12 -19.88 -2.41 -5.29
C LYS A 12 -18.62 -2.58 -6.13
N LYS A 13 -18.61 -2.02 -7.33
CA LYS A 13 -17.45 -2.03 -8.23
C LYS A 13 -16.50 -0.88 -7.88
N TYR A 14 -15.68 -1.07 -6.86
CA TYR A 14 -14.64 -0.12 -6.45
C TYR A 14 -13.39 -0.85 -5.99
N ASP A 15 -12.24 -0.26 -6.25
CA ASP A 15 -10.93 -0.72 -5.80
C ASP A 15 -9.98 0.48 -5.60
N PHE A 16 -9.15 0.42 -4.58
CA PHE A 16 -8.14 1.46 -4.35
C PHE A 16 -6.80 1.15 -5.04
N ARG A 17 -6.61 -0.06 -5.54
CA ARG A 17 -5.35 -0.50 -6.16
C ARG A 17 -5.22 0.03 -7.58
N SER A 18 -4.02 0.49 -7.92
CA SER A 18 -3.64 0.83 -9.30
C SER A 18 -2.97 -0.34 -10.04
N THR A 19 -2.54 -1.36 -9.32
CA THR A 19 -1.89 -2.55 -9.88
C THR A 19 -2.42 -3.80 -9.20
N LYS A 20 -2.53 -4.87 -9.97
CA LYS A 20 -2.98 -6.16 -9.45
C LYS A 20 -1.95 -6.71 -8.46
N ARG A 21 -2.40 -6.97 -7.24
CA ARG A 21 -1.59 -7.57 -6.19
C ARG A 21 -2.47 -8.34 -5.22
N PHE A 22 -1.91 -9.36 -4.61
CA PHE A 22 -2.55 -10.06 -3.51
C PHE A 22 -2.67 -9.15 -2.29
N ILE A 23 -3.80 -9.15 -1.61
CA ILE A 23 -4.00 -8.53 -0.31
C ILE A 23 -4.91 -9.46 0.50
N ASP A 24 -4.45 -9.83 1.68
CA ASP A 24 -5.27 -10.55 2.65
C ASP A 24 -5.87 -9.52 3.63
N ASN A 25 -7.15 -9.21 3.46
CA ASN A 25 -7.89 -8.30 4.35
C ASN A 25 -8.82 -9.03 5.33
N SER A 26 -8.63 -10.34 5.52
CA SER A 26 -9.45 -11.16 6.44
C SER A 26 -9.22 -10.79 7.90
N LYS A 27 -7.98 -10.42 8.25
CA LYS A 27 -7.59 -9.93 9.58
C LYS A 27 -6.73 -8.69 9.43
N ARG A 28 -6.88 -7.77 10.36
CA ARG A 28 -6.15 -6.50 10.33
C ARG A 28 -4.64 -6.69 10.40
N GLU A 29 -4.17 -7.68 11.15
CA GLU A 29 -2.74 -8.05 11.26
C GLU A 29 -2.11 -8.47 9.93
N ASN A 30 -2.89 -8.87 8.93
CA ASN A 30 -2.38 -9.30 7.63
C ASN A 30 -1.97 -8.14 6.72
N TYR A 31 -2.25 -6.89 7.09
CA TYR A 31 -1.87 -5.71 6.31
C TYR A 31 -1.25 -4.58 7.13
N LEU A 32 -0.88 -4.83 8.38
CA LEU A 32 -0.22 -3.85 9.25
C LEU A 32 1.29 -4.11 9.39
N PHE A 33 1.98 -3.10 9.87
CA PHE A 33 3.33 -3.19 10.40
C PHE A 33 3.23 -3.56 11.90
N ASN A 34 3.14 -4.85 12.19
CA ASN A 34 2.68 -5.35 13.50
C ASN A 34 3.71 -5.21 14.62
N SER A 35 5.02 -5.34 14.32
CA SER A 35 6.07 -5.21 15.34
C SER A 35 6.27 -3.77 15.83
N SER A 36 5.50 -2.83 15.32
CA SER A 36 5.62 -1.38 15.45
C SER A 36 6.89 -0.78 14.81
N ILE A 37 6.82 0.50 14.46
CA ILE A 37 7.97 1.24 13.91
C ILE A 37 9.08 1.40 14.97
N ASN A 38 8.71 1.54 16.24
CA ASN A 38 9.67 1.59 17.34
C ASN A 38 10.30 0.21 17.60
N GLY A 39 9.53 -0.86 17.42
CA GLY A 39 9.98 -2.24 17.59
C GLY A 39 11.10 -2.66 16.63
N ILE A 40 11.32 -1.93 15.54
CA ILE A 40 12.47 -2.15 14.64
C ILE A 40 13.78 -2.11 15.42
N GLU A 41 13.88 -1.23 16.42
CA GLU A 41 15.09 -1.08 17.23
C GLU A 41 15.27 -2.23 18.24
N GLU A 42 14.25 -3.05 18.45
CA GLU A 42 14.29 -4.22 19.36
C GLU A 42 14.53 -5.54 18.61
N ALA A 43 14.40 -5.52 17.27
CA ALA A 43 14.60 -6.71 16.46
C ALA A 43 16.08 -7.16 16.47
N ASP A 44 16.31 -8.45 16.63
CA ASP A 44 17.65 -9.05 16.52
C ASP A 44 17.94 -9.62 15.13
N LEU A 45 16.89 -9.90 14.34
CA LEU A 45 16.98 -10.32 12.94
C LEU A 45 15.88 -9.62 12.12
N ILE A 46 16.27 -9.04 10.98
CA ILE A 46 15.34 -8.41 10.03
C ILE A 46 15.51 -9.05 8.66
N LEU A 47 14.44 -9.62 8.10
CA LEU A 47 14.39 -10.17 6.75
C LEU A 47 13.51 -9.28 5.86
N LEU A 48 14.12 -8.70 4.80
CA LEU A 48 13.45 -7.86 3.82
C LEU A 48 13.07 -8.68 2.58
N ILE A 49 11.78 -8.70 2.24
CA ILE A 49 11.24 -9.44 1.09
C ILE A 49 10.42 -8.50 0.22
N GLY A 50 10.87 -8.24 -1.00
CA GLY A 50 10.12 -7.45 -1.98
C GLY A 50 9.99 -5.96 -1.65
N THR A 51 10.97 -5.40 -0.94
CA THR A 51 11.04 -3.96 -0.62
C THR A 51 12.47 -3.46 -0.67
N ASN A 52 12.63 -2.19 -1.04
CA ASN A 52 13.84 -1.40 -0.82
C ASN A 52 13.50 -0.25 0.14
N PRO A 53 13.71 -0.41 1.45
CA PRO A 53 13.28 0.57 2.43
C PRO A 53 13.98 1.94 2.29
N ARG A 54 15.16 1.99 1.63
CA ARG A 54 15.84 3.27 1.38
C ARG A 54 15.03 4.18 0.46
N PHE A 55 14.33 3.61 -0.52
CA PHE A 55 13.53 4.37 -1.49
C PHE A 55 12.05 4.40 -1.17
N GLU A 56 11.51 3.32 -0.58
CA GLU A 56 10.08 3.20 -0.32
C GLU A 56 9.68 3.76 1.06
N ALA A 57 10.57 3.66 2.06
CA ALA A 57 10.26 4.06 3.44
C ALA A 57 11.53 4.51 4.17
N THR A 58 12.04 5.68 3.82
CA THR A 58 13.33 6.21 4.31
C THR A 58 13.43 6.27 5.83
N MET A 59 12.34 6.57 6.54
CA MET A 59 12.31 6.59 8.01
C MET A 59 12.41 5.18 8.61
N ILE A 60 11.81 4.18 7.97
CA ILE A 60 11.99 2.76 8.34
C ILE A 60 13.44 2.34 8.12
N ASN A 61 14.03 2.72 6.97
CA ASN A 61 15.44 2.45 6.68
C ASN A 61 16.37 3.07 7.72
N ALA A 62 16.12 4.31 8.13
CA ALA A 62 16.88 5.00 9.17
C ALA A 62 16.81 4.27 10.53
N ARG A 63 15.65 3.71 10.89
CA ARG A 63 15.48 2.90 12.10
C ARG A 63 16.17 1.54 12.01
N ILE A 64 16.10 0.86 10.85
CA ILE A 64 16.87 -0.37 10.62
C ILE A 64 18.36 -0.09 10.75
N ARG A 65 18.85 1.04 10.19
CA ARG A 65 20.24 1.46 10.36
C ARG A 65 20.58 1.68 11.84
N LYS A 66 19.70 2.31 12.62
CA LYS A 66 19.90 2.50 14.05
C LYS A 66 19.97 1.16 14.80
N ALA A 67 19.06 0.23 14.53
CA ALA A 67 19.06 -1.12 15.09
C ALA A 67 20.38 -1.87 14.75
N TYR A 68 20.81 -1.80 13.50
CA TYR A 68 22.05 -2.39 13.04
C TYR A 68 23.28 -1.85 13.80
N LEU A 69 23.36 -0.51 13.99
CA LEU A 69 24.50 0.13 14.64
C LEU A 69 24.50 -0.02 16.17
N SER A 70 23.33 -0.02 16.81
CA SER A 70 23.22 0.02 18.28
C SER A 70 23.04 -1.37 18.89
N ASN A 71 22.33 -2.25 18.20
CA ASN A 71 21.94 -3.57 18.75
C ASN A 71 22.55 -4.74 18.00
N ASN A 72 23.40 -4.47 17.02
CA ASN A 72 24.02 -5.48 16.15
C ASN A 72 22.96 -6.36 15.45
N THR A 73 21.80 -5.77 15.11
CA THR A 73 20.70 -6.45 14.42
C THR A 73 21.18 -7.02 13.10
N ARG A 74 20.96 -8.32 12.88
CA ARG A 74 21.27 -8.95 11.60
C ARG A 74 20.24 -8.59 10.56
N VAL A 75 20.68 -8.03 9.42
CA VAL A 75 19.79 -7.65 8.31
C VAL A 75 20.07 -8.54 7.11
N ILE A 76 19.02 -9.12 6.54
CA ILE A 76 19.04 -9.99 5.38
C ILE A 76 18.01 -9.49 4.38
N SER A 77 18.34 -9.49 3.12
CA SER A 77 17.39 -9.19 2.04
C SER A 77 17.33 -10.33 1.03
N LEU A 78 16.15 -10.62 0.52
CA LEU A 78 15.99 -11.57 -0.57
C LEU A 78 16.78 -11.13 -1.82
N ASN A 79 16.77 -9.82 -2.11
CA ASN A 79 17.40 -9.21 -3.27
C ASN A 79 18.65 -8.41 -2.88
N ASP A 80 19.52 -8.18 -3.87
CA ASP A 80 20.49 -7.10 -3.78
C ASP A 80 19.76 -5.76 -3.95
N LEU A 81 19.82 -4.92 -2.92
CA LEU A 81 19.14 -3.62 -2.84
C LEU A 81 20.10 -2.44 -3.04
N GLY A 82 21.37 -2.72 -3.33
CA GLY A 82 22.42 -1.71 -3.38
C GLY A 82 22.76 -1.14 -2.00
N ASP A 83 23.17 0.11 -1.93
CA ASP A 83 23.54 0.76 -0.68
C ASP A 83 22.31 1.13 0.16
N LEU A 84 22.13 0.46 1.30
CA LEU A 84 21.12 0.79 2.32
C LEU A 84 21.66 1.69 3.44
N THR A 85 22.93 2.09 3.37
CA THR A 85 23.68 2.83 4.42
C THR A 85 24.06 1.98 5.64
N TYR A 86 23.92 0.67 5.56
CA TYR A 86 24.37 -0.35 6.52
C TYR A 86 24.62 -1.67 5.78
N ASN A 87 25.40 -2.57 6.39
CA ASN A 87 25.65 -3.87 5.77
C ASN A 87 24.46 -4.81 5.97
N TYR A 88 24.17 -5.57 4.95
CA TYR A 88 23.17 -6.64 4.98
C TYR A 88 23.63 -7.82 4.13
N GLN A 89 23.07 -8.98 4.40
CA GLN A 89 23.28 -10.16 3.56
C GLN A 89 22.24 -10.17 2.44
N SER A 90 22.70 -10.18 1.20
CA SER A 90 21.85 -10.39 0.04
C SER A 90 21.75 -11.88 -0.28
N LEU A 91 20.54 -12.36 -0.59
CA LEU A 91 20.25 -13.68 -1.11
C LEU A 91 20.24 -13.66 -2.65
N ASN A 92 19.44 -14.49 -3.29
CA ASN A 92 19.48 -14.69 -4.74
C ASN A 92 18.27 -14.16 -5.51
N GLY A 93 17.31 -13.51 -4.85
CA GLY A 93 16.09 -12.98 -5.47
C GLY A 93 15.06 -14.02 -5.94
N LYS A 94 15.31 -15.31 -5.72
CA LYS A 94 14.42 -16.39 -6.16
C LYS A 94 13.27 -16.58 -5.19
N VAL A 95 12.08 -16.71 -5.72
CA VAL A 95 10.86 -16.99 -4.93
C VAL A 95 10.95 -18.36 -4.24
N LYS A 96 11.63 -19.33 -4.86
CA LYS A 96 11.92 -20.63 -4.24
C LYS A 96 12.69 -20.50 -2.92
N THR A 97 13.59 -19.53 -2.79
CA THR A 97 14.33 -19.31 -1.54
C THR A 97 13.40 -18.93 -0.39
N ILE A 98 12.33 -18.16 -0.65
CA ILE A 98 11.32 -17.84 0.35
C ILE A 98 10.59 -19.12 0.79
N LYS A 99 10.22 -19.97 -0.18
CA LYS A 99 9.60 -21.28 0.10
C LYS A 99 10.50 -22.14 0.98
N ASP A 100 11.78 -22.29 0.59
CA ASP A 100 12.75 -23.12 1.32
C ASP A 100 12.96 -22.61 2.77
N ILE A 101 12.98 -21.29 2.99
CA ILE A 101 13.06 -20.70 4.33
C ILE A 101 11.84 -21.10 5.18
N PHE A 102 10.63 -20.92 4.68
CA PHE A 102 9.43 -21.16 5.46
C PHE A 102 8.96 -22.63 5.48
N GLU A 103 9.56 -23.51 4.69
CA GLU A 103 9.44 -24.97 4.82
C GLU A 103 10.49 -25.58 5.75
N ASN A 104 11.34 -24.76 6.38
CA ASN A 104 12.45 -25.19 7.22
C ASN A 104 13.54 -26.01 6.49
N ASN A 105 13.77 -25.68 5.22
CA ASN A 105 14.76 -26.32 4.36
C ASN A 105 16.02 -25.44 4.13
N ASN A 106 16.19 -24.39 4.95
CA ASN A 106 17.26 -23.40 4.80
C ASN A 106 17.92 -23.11 6.15
N GLU A 107 19.19 -22.75 6.16
CA GLU A 107 19.89 -22.35 7.41
C GLU A 107 19.25 -21.13 8.07
N LEU A 108 18.78 -20.17 7.28
CA LEU A 108 18.07 -18.99 7.77
C LEU A 108 16.79 -19.33 8.52
N SER A 109 16.14 -20.47 8.21
CA SER A 109 14.98 -20.96 8.96
C SER A 109 15.30 -21.15 10.43
N LYS A 110 16.48 -21.75 10.73
CA LYS A 110 16.96 -21.98 12.10
C LYS A 110 17.25 -20.66 12.79
N GLU A 111 17.88 -19.72 12.07
CA GLU A 111 18.19 -18.40 12.64
C GLU A 111 16.90 -17.64 13.02
N ILE A 112 15.87 -17.71 12.19
CA ILE A 112 14.55 -17.12 12.51
C ILE A 112 13.93 -17.78 13.74
N ILE A 113 14.08 -19.11 13.87
CA ILE A 113 13.57 -19.87 15.02
C ILE A 113 14.36 -19.53 16.31
N GLU A 114 15.67 -19.36 16.23
CA GLU A 114 16.54 -19.01 17.36
C GLU A 114 16.46 -17.54 17.75
N SER A 115 16.15 -16.64 16.81
CA SER A 115 15.97 -15.21 17.04
C SER A 115 14.90 -14.95 18.11
N LYS A 116 15.17 -14.00 19.01
CA LYS A 116 14.21 -13.62 20.08
C LYS A 116 13.09 -12.75 19.51
N LYS A 117 13.45 -11.80 18.66
CA LYS A 117 12.52 -10.82 18.04
C LYS A 117 12.78 -10.76 16.52
N PRO A 118 12.47 -11.84 15.77
CA PRO A 118 12.59 -11.81 14.33
C PRO A 118 11.59 -10.83 13.73
N MET A 119 11.99 -10.12 12.68
CA MET A 119 11.14 -9.20 11.93
C MET A 119 11.20 -9.57 10.45
N ILE A 120 10.06 -9.85 9.84
CA ILE A 120 9.93 -10.13 8.41
C ILE A 120 9.13 -9.00 7.79
N VAL A 121 9.74 -8.27 6.87
CA VAL A 121 9.11 -7.13 6.20
C VAL A 121 8.78 -7.52 4.77
N PHE A 122 7.49 -7.63 4.49
CA PHE A 122 6.96 -7.86 3.16
C PHE A 122 6.63 -6.52 2.50
N GLY A 123 7.33 -6.18 1.42
CA GLY A 123 7.03 -5.00 0.63
C GLY A 123 6.02 -5.26 -0.48
N GLU A 124 5.59 -4.19 -1.13
CA GLU A 124 4.53 -4.25 -2.14
C GLU A 124 4.90 -5.13 -3.34
N SER A 125 6.19 -5.19 -3.71
CA SER A 125 6.66 -6.03 -4.82
C SER A 125 6.47 -7.53 -4.54
N PHE A 126 6.53 -7.97 -3.28
CA PHE A 126 6.22 -9.34 -2.92
C PHE A 126 4.76 -9.70 -3.24
N PHE A 127 3.83 -8.80 -2.99
CA PHE A 127 2.41 -9.07 -3.21
C PHE A 127 1.98 -9.09 -4.70
N LYS A 128 2.89 -8.72 -5.61
CA LYS A 128 2.66 -8.75 -7.07
C LYS A 128 3.03 -10.09 -7.71
N ILE A 129 3.82 -10.95 -7.04
CA ILE A 129 4.19 -12.26 -7.57
C ILE A 129 3.02 -13.25 -7.54
N LYS A 130 3.03 -14.24 -8.42
CA LYS A 130 1.95 -15.23 -8.53
C LYS A 130 1.76 -16.05 -7.26
N SER A 131 2.87 -16.38 -6.60
CA SER A 131 2.89 -17.20 -5.38
C SER A 131 2.67 -16.41 -4.08
N ALA A 132 2.32 -15.11 -4.14
CA ALA A 132 2.24 -14.24 -2.97
C ALA A 132 1.33 -14.81 -1.87
N SER A 133 0.10 -15.21 -2.22
CA SER A 133 -0.86 -15.79 -1.28
C SER A 133 -0.32 -17.06 -0.61
N TYR A 134 0.20 -17.98 -1.40
CA TYR A 134 0.78 -19.23 -0.91
C TYR A 134 1.93 -18.98 0.07
N LEU A 135 2.90 -18.14 -0.31
CA LEU A 135 4.09 -17.89 0.50
C LEU A 135 3.78 -17.05 1.75
N PHE A 136 2.83 -16.15 1.67
CA PHE A 136 2.38 -15.37 2.83
C PHE A 136 1.74 -16.29 3.88
N ASN A 137 0.84 -17.19 3.45
CA ASN A 137 0.23 -18.16 4.35
C ASN A 137 1.24 -19.21 4.87
N LEU A 138 2.20 -19.63 4.04
CA LEU A 138 3.29 -20.49 4.46
C LEU A 138 4.16 -19.84 5.55
N SER A 139 4.47 -18.54 5.41
CA SER A 139 5.22 -17.79 6.42
C SER A 139 4.46 -17.70 7.75
N LYS A 140 3.15 -17.42 7.73
CA LYS A 140 2.29 -17.41 8.93
C LYS A 140 2.30 -18.79 9.62
N LYS A 141 2.12 -19.85 8.85
CA LYS A 141 2.13 -21.23 9.38
C LYS A 141 3.49 -21.59 10.00
N PHE A 142 4.58 -21.24 9.36
CA PHE A 142 5.93 -21.48 9.89
C PHE A 142 6.17 -20.74 11.21
N LEU A 143 5.82 -19.46 11.27
CA LEU A 143 5.99 -18.63 12.46
C LEU A 143 5.10 -19.07 13.61
N SER A 144 3.85 -19.41 13.34
CA SER A 144 2.91 -19.96 14.34
C SER A 144 3.39 -21.29 14.89
N LYS A 145 3.80 -22.24 14.03
CA LYS A 145 4.32 -23.55 14.44
C LYS A 145 5.56 -23.46 15.36
N ASN A 146 6.36 -22.42 15.18
CA ASN A 146 7.58 -22.18 15.95
C ASN A 146 7.39 -21.19 17.11
N ASN A 147 6.14 -20.87 17.49
CA ASN A 147 5.79 -19.97 18.58
C ASN A 147 6.39 -18.55 18.45
N LYS A 148 6.55 -18.05 17.19
CA LYS A 148 7.06 -16.71 16.92
C LYS A 148 5.93 -15.67 16.77
N LEU A 149 4.70 -16.10 16.52
CA LEU A 149 3.49 -15.29 16.55
C LEU A 149 2.88 -15.38 17.96
N ASN A 150 2.94 -14.30 18.72
CA ASN A 150 2.36 -14.21 20.06
C ASN A 150 1.90 -12.77 20.35
N ASP A 151 1.21 -12.57 21.47
CA ASP A 151 0.64 -11.26 21.84
C ASP A 151 1.69 -10.17 22.08
N ASP A 152 2.92 -10.55 22.48
CA ASP A 152 4.00 -9.61 22.74
C ASP A 152 4.78 -9.22 21.49
N TRP A 153 4.80 -10.11 20.47
CA TRP A 153 5.56 -9.90 19.25
C TRP A 153 4.94 -10.60 18.05
N ASN A 154 4.55 -9.81 17.04
CA ASN A 154 4.16 -10.33 15.73
C ASN A 154 5.26 -9.97 14.71
N PRO A 155 6.02 -10.95 14.19
CA PRO A 155 7.13 -10.72 13.28
C PRO A 155 6.72 -10.34 11.87
N ILE A 156 5.45 -10.47 11.49
CA ILE A 156 4.95 -10.16 10.14
C ILE A 156 4.68 -8.67 10.03
N ASN A 157 5.35 -8.02 9.09
CA ASN A 157 5.22 -6.58 8.87
C ASN A 157 5.00 -6.30 7.39
N ILE A 158 3.93 -5.57 7.09
CA ILE A 158 3.59 -5.17 5.73
C ILE A 158 4.02 -3.72 5.52
N LEU A 159 4.85 -3.51 4.51
CA LEU A 159 5.32 -2.18 4.14
C LEU A 159 4.55 -1.71 2.90
N SER A 160 3.47 -0.99 3.12
CA SER A 160 2.67 -0.36 2.08
C SER A 160 3.30 0.96 1.64
N VAL A 161 3.28 1.22 0.34
CA VAL A 161 3.87 2.44 -0.26
C VAL A 161 2.89 3.61 -0.23
N ASP A 162 1.59 3.36 -0.40
CA ASP A 162 0.58 4.41 -0.46
C ASP A 162 0.02 4.72 0.93
N ALA A 163 -0.05 6.01 1.28
CA ALA A 163 -0.50 6.49 2.59
C ALA A 163 -1.95 6.09 2.93
N ALA A 164 -2.79 5.87 1.93
CA ALA A 164 -4.19 5.51 2.13
C ALA A 164 -4.45 3.99 2.19
N THR A 165 -3.44 3.13 1.99
CA THR A 165 -3.64 1.68 1.87
C THR A 165 -4.33 1.09 3.10
N VAL A 166 -3.81 1.34 4.30
CA VAL A 166 -4.38 0.78 5.54
C VAL A 166 -5.79 1.32 5.79
N GLY A 167 -6.01 2.62 5.57
CA GLY A 167 -7.33 3.24 5.72
C GLY A 167 -8.37 2.67 4.75
N ASN A 168 -7.99 2.44 3.50
CA ASN A 168 -8.87 1.81 2.51
C ASN A 168 -9.24 0.37 2.89
N LEU A 169 -8.27 -0.40 3.44
CA LEU A 169 -8.52 -1.75 3.92
C LEU A 169 -9.39 -1.77 5.18
N ASP A 170 -9.14 -0.85 6.12
CA ASP A 170 -9.99 -0.67 7.31
C ASP A 170 -11.44 -0.32 6.94
N LEU A 171 -11.66 0.41 5.82
CA LEU A 171 -12.97 0.75 5.27
C LEU A 171 -13.53 -0.28 4.28
N ASP A 172 -12.81 -1.38 4.06
CA ASP A 172 -13.19 -2.44 3.10
C ASP A 172 -13.42 -1.89 1.68
N ILE A 173 -12.56 -0.95 1.24
CA ILE A 173 -12.59 -0.38 -0.10
C ILE A 173 -11.62 -1.18 -0.98
N ILE A 174 -12.01 -2.40 -1.31
CA ILE A 174 -11.20 -3.32 -2.11
C ILE A 174 -12.09 -4.28 -2.89
N ASP A 175 -11.73 -4.58 -4.13
CA ASP A 175 -12.30 -5.71 -4.85
C ASP A 175 -11.69 -7.03 -4.35
N LYS A 176 -12.43 -7.74 -3.51
CA LYS A 176 -12.03 -9.02 -2.94
C LYS A 176 -11.81 -10.12 -3.99
N ASN A 177 -12.47 -10.02 -5.13
CA ASN A 177 -12.34 -10.96 -6.24
C ASN A 177 -11.15 -10.67 -7.15
N ASN A 178 -10.52 -9.52 -6.97
CA ASN A 178 -9.36 -9.07 -7.75
C ASN A 178 -9.60 -9.04 -9.27
N LYS A 179 -10.84 -8.70 -9.69
CA LYS A 179 -11.30 -8.70 -11.08
C LYS A 179 -11.44 -7.32 -11.71
N ILE A 180 -11.67 -6.27 -10.90
CA ILE A 180 -11.96 -4.92 -11.42
C ILE A 180 -10.85 -4.43 -12.36
N LEU A 181 -9.58 -4.66 -12.03
CA LEU A 181 -8.48 -4.26 -12.90
C LEU A 181 -8.44 -5.07 -14.21
N ASP A 182 -8.77 -6.36 -14.18
CA ASP A 182 -8.88 -7.16 -15.40
C ASP A 182 -10.09 -6.68 -16.23
N GLU A 183 -11.24 -6.46 -15.61
CA GLU A 183 -12.46 -5.94 -16.24
C GLU A 183 -12.24 -4.55 -16.86
N LEU A 184 -11.40 -3.72 -16.23
CA LEU A 184 -10.98 -2.42 -16.76
C LEU A 184 -10.18 -2.57 -18.07
N HIS A 185 -9.18 -3.44 -18.07
CA HIS A 185 -8.37 -3.71 -19.28
C HIS A 185 -9.17 -4.38 -20.40
N GLU A 186 -10.21 -5.13 -20.05
CA GLU A 186 -11.14 -5.77 -20.97
C GLU A 186 -12.25 -4.83 -21.46
N ASN A 187 -12.27 -3.57 -21.03
CA ASN A 187 -13.27 -2.55 -21.42
C ASN A 187 -14.70 -2.97 -21.06
N LYS A 188 -14.90 -3.46 -19.82
CA LYS A 188 -16.22 -3.92 -19.36
C LYS A 188 -17.03 -2.84 -18.63
N PHE A 189 -16.51 -1.63 -18.51
CA PHE A 189 -17.19 -0.52 -17.84
C PHE A 189 -17.63 0.53 -18.85
N GLU A 190 -18.85 1.02 -18.71
CA GLU A 190 -19.38 2.15 -19.48
C GLU A 190 -18.92 3.48 -18.87
N ILE A 191 -18.84 3.55 -17.53
CA ILE A 191 -18.43 4.73 -16.77
C ILE A 191 -17.32 4.33 -15.79
N ILE A 192 -16.25 5.12 -15.77
CA ILE A 192 -15.13 4.94 -14.86
C ILE A 192 -14.93 6.23 -14.06
N PHE A 193 -14.89 6.11 -12.73
CA PHE A 193 -14.60 7.19 -11.81
C PHE A 193 -13.17 7.07 -11.28
N LEU A 194 -12.31 8.03 -11.62
CA LEU A 194 -10.92 8.11 -11.17
C LEU A 194 -10.83 9.12 -10.03
N LEU A 195 -10.90 8.65 -8.78
CA LEU A 195 -10.82 9.49 -7.60
C LEU A 195 -9.37 9.62 -7.14
N GLY A 196 -8.71 10.72 -7.51
CA GLY A 196 -7.28 10.95 -7.24
C GLY A 196 -6.36 9.91 -7.88
N GLN A 197 -6.82 9.17 -8.88
CA GLN A 197 -6.09 8.08 -9.51
C GLN A 197 -5.37 8.57 -10.76
N ASP A 198 -4.15 9.05 -10.59
CA ASP A 198 -3.35 9.72 -11.61
C ASP A 198 -2.47 8.77 -12.43
N ASN A 199 -2.16 7.59 -11.88
CA ASN A 199 -1.15 6.67 -12.40
C ASN A 199 -1.71 5.35 -12.93
N LEU A 200 -3.01 5.25 -13.13
CA LEU A 200 -3.61 4.02 -13.62
C LEU A 200 -3.19 3.78 -15.07
N ASP A 201 -2.55 2.64 -15.32
CA ASP A 201 -2.08 2.28 -16.65
C ASP A 201 -3.13 1.45 -17.40
N PHE A 202 -4.01 2.15 -18.12
CA PHE A 202 -4.91 1.53 -19.09
C PHE A 202 -5.11 2.44 -20.31
N LYS A 203 -5.56 1.86 -21.40
CA LYS A 203 -5.82 2.59 -22.61
C LYS A 203 -7.32 2.85 -22.75
N LYS A 204 -7.73 4.13 -22.69
CA LYS A 204 -9.12 4.54 -22.95
C LYS A 204 -9.60 4.06 -24.30
N LYS A 205 -10.84 3.56 -24.35
CA LYS A 205 -11.57 3.22 -25.58
C LYS A 205 -12.88 3.98 -25.62
N ASP A 206 -14.02 3.32 -25.33
CA ASP A 206 -15.36 3.89 -25.46
C ASP A 206 -15.98 4.30 -24.11
N GLU A 207 -15.33 3.97 -22.99
CA GLU A 207 -15.78 4.31 -21.64
C GLU A 207 -15.78 5.82 -21.38
N PHE A 208 -16.79 6.27 -20.64
CA PHE A 208 -16.88 7.65 -20.14
C PHE A 208 -16.11 7.79 -18.83
N ILE A 209 -15.10 8.66 -18.81
CA ILE A 209 -14.19 8.80 -17.68
C ILE A 209 -14.45 10.10 -16.95
N ILE A 210 -14.72 10.00 -15.65
CA ILE A 210 -14.84 11.12 -14.72
C ILE A 210 -13.59 11.12 -13.83
N TYR A 211 -12.79 12.16 -13.92
CA TYR A 211 -11.62 12.36 -13.06
C TYR A 211 -11.92 13.39 -11.97
N GLN A 212 -11.63 13.07 -10.72
CA GLN A 212 -11.66 14.00 -9.61
C GLN A 212 -10.26 14.08 -9.00
N GLY A 213 -9.67 15.26 -8.98
CA GLY A 213 -8.32 15.45 -8.45
C GLY A 213 -7.89 16.91 -8.47
N SER A 214 -6.73 17.19 -7.88
CA SER A 214 -6.19 18.53 -7.67
C SER A 214 -5.18 19.00 -8.71
N HIS A 215 -4.59 18.08 -9.47
CA HIS A 215 -3.54 18.38 -10.45
C HIS A 215 -3.79 17.61 -11.74
N GLY A 216 -3.40 18.22 -12.86
CA GLY A 216 -3.40 17.53 -14.14
C GLY A 216 -2.28 16.48 -14.20
N ASP A 217 -2.64 15.26 -14.56
CA ASP A 217 -1.75 14.16 -14.86
C ASP A 217 -2.49 13.18 -15.78
N ARG A 218 -1.99 11.99 -15.98
CA ARG A 218 -2.53 10.98 -16.91
C ARG A 218 -4.04 10.73 -16.72
N GLY A 219 -4.53 10.70 -15.48
CA GLY A 219 -5.96 10.57 -15.21
C GLY A 219 -6.78 11.73 -15.79
N ALA A 220 -6.30 12.96 -15.68
CA ALA A 220 -6.94 14.13 -16.24
C ALA A 220 -6.85 14.17 -17.78
N GLU A 221 -5.74 13.70 -18.38
CA GLU A 221 -5.55 13.67 -19.84
C GLU A 221 -6.57 12.80 -20.57
N ILE A 222 -6.99 11.70 -19.96
CA ILE A 222 -7.94 10.74 -20.54
C ILE A 222 -9.39 10.99 -20.15
N ALA A 223 -9.66 11.92 -19.22
CA ALA A 223 -11.00 12.18 -18.69
C ALA A 223 -11.89 12.90 -19.71
N ASP A 224 -13.18 12.57 -19.70
CA ASP A 224 -14.22 13.30 -20.41
C ASP A 224 -14.74 14.47 -19.57
N ILE A 225 -14.77 14.30 -18.25
CA ILE A 225 -15.11 15.35 -17.26
C ILE A 225 -14.05 15.37 -16.16
N ILE A 226 -13.64 16.58 -15.78
CA ILE A 226 -12.76 16.82 -14.63
C ILE A 226 -13.55 17.56 -13.57
N LEU A 227 -13.59 16.99 -12.36
CA LEU A 227 -14.12 17.60 -11.16
C LEU A 227 -12.96 18.14 -10.32
N PRO A 228 -12.84 19.48 -10.12
CA PRO A 228 -11.70 20.05 -9.42
C PRO A 228 -11.78 19.75 -7.92
N GLY A 229 -10.95 18.83 -7.47
CA GLY A 229 -10.80 18.43 -6.06
C GLY A 229 -9.71 19.24 -5.35
N ALA A 230 -9.80 19.31 -4.03
CA ALA A 230 -8.79 19.92 -3.18
C ALA A 230 -7.53 19.06 -3.10
N ALA A 231 -6.36 19.69 -3.01
CA ALA A 231 -5.13 18.99 -2.65
C ALA A 231 -5.19 18.51 -1.18
N TYR A 232 -4.36 17.52 -0.83
CA TYR A 232 -4.33 16.98 0.55
C TYR A 232 -4.01 18.04 1.62
N THR A 233 -3.37 19.14 1.27
CA THR A 233 -3.10 20.29 2.14
C THR A 233 -4.27 21.27 2.27
N GLU A 234 -5.26 21.15 1.42
CA GLU A 234 -6.43 22.06 1.30
C GLU A 234 -7.71 21.43 1.84
N GLN A 235 -7.64 20.20 2.30
CA GLN A 235 -8.75 19.48 2.93
C GLN A 235 -8.32 18.80 4.23
N SER A 236 -9.24 18.65 5.17
CA SER A 236 -9.02 17.85 6.37
C SER A 236 -9.51 16.43 6.13
N GLY A 237 -8.80 15.45 6.68
CA GLY A 237 -9.17 14.05 6.55
C GLY A 237 -8.51 13.17 7.61
N HIS A 238 -8.79 11.87 7.53
CA HIS A 238 -8.19 10.88 8.41
C HIS A 238 -7.32 9.93 7.62
N TYR A 239 -6.17 9.60 8.17
CA TYR A 239 -5.21 8.64 7.63
C TYR A 239 -4.90 7.57 8.67
N THR A 240 -4.89 6.33 8.27
CA THR A 240 -4.39 5.25 9.11
C THR A 240 -2.95 4.95 8.71
N ASN A 241 -2.01 5.07 9.66
CA ASN A 241 -0.61 4.79 9.40
C ASN A 241 -0.34 3.27 9.27
N LEU A 242 0.91 2.89 8.97
CA LEU A 242 1.33 1.49 8.82
C LEU A 242 1.04 0.62 10.06
N GLU A 243 1.09 1.21 11.26
CA GLU A 243 0.80 0.51 12.53
C GLU A 243 -0.70 0.40 12.83
N GLY A 244 -1.55 0.90 11.94
CA GLY A 244 -3.00 0.91 12.14
C GLY A 244 -3.51 2.03 13.04
N LYS A 245 -2.71 3.07 13.30
CA LYS A 245 -3.11 4.22 14.09
C LYS A 245 -3.83 5.25 13.21
N LEU A 246 -5.08 5.53 13.54
CA LEU A 246 -5.85 6.58 12.89
C LEU A 246 -5.40 7.96 13.35
N GLN A 247 -5.09 8.84 12.39
CA GLN A 247 -4.57 10.17 12.62
C GLN A 247 -5.39 11.18 11.81
N LYS A 248 -5.72 12.33 12.40
CA LYS A 248 -6.41 13.43 11.71
C LYS A 248 -5.38 14.38 11.10
N ALA A 249 -5.50 14.61 9.81
CA ALA A 249 -4.79 15.69 9.11
C ALA A 249 -5.71 16.89 8.97
N TYR A 250 -5.18 18.06 9.31
CA TYR A 250 -5.90 19.32 9.21
C TYR A 250 -5.46 20.06 7.95
N LYS A 251 -6.40 20.72 7.28
CA LYS A 251 -6.05 21.56 6.14
C LYS A 251 -5.16 22.75 6.59
N ALA A 252 -4.19 23.05 5.76
CA ALA A 252 -3.27 24.16 5.95
C ALA A 252 -3.67 25.38 5.10
N SER A 253 -4.48 25.18 4.05
CA SER A 253 -4.93 26.22 3.11
C SER A 253 -6.35 25.92 2.65
N TYR A 254 -6.87 26.76 1.78
CA TYR A 254 -8.17 26.59 1.14
C TYR A 254 -7.99 26.19 -0.32
N PRO A 255 -8.92 25.39 -0.89
CA PRO A 255 -8.90 25.08 -2.31
C PRO A 255 -8.99 26.36 -3.16
N PRO A 256 -8.25 26.45 -4.27
CA PRO A 256 -8.31 27.60 -5.15
C PRO A 256 -9.52 27.57 -6.09
N GLY A 257 -10.05 28.75 -6.45
CA GLY A 257 -11.12 28.89 -7.43
C GLY A 257 -12.36 28.08 -7.06
N ASP A 258 -12.84 27.26 -7.99
CA ASP A 258 -14.03 26.41 -7.84
C ASP A 258 -13.73 25.02 -7.24
N ALA A 259 -12.48 24.74 -6.87
CA ALA A 259 -12.11 23.47 -6.27
C ALA A 259 -12.78 23.29 -4.89
N LYS A 260 -13.25 22.07 -4.60
CA LYS A 260 -13.92 21.71 -3.36
C LYS A 260 -13.22 20.54 -2.68
N GLU A 261 -13.47 20.37 -1.36
CA GLU A 261 -13.08 19.14 -0.67
C GLU A 261 -13.77 17.93 -1.34
N ASP A 262 -13.06 16.82 -1.49
CA ASP A 262 -13.54 15.65 -2.24
C ASP A 262 -14.93 15.16 -1.82
N TRP A 263 -15.19 15.15 -0.50
CA TRP A 263 -16.48 14.72 0.03
C TRP A 263 -17.65 15.64 -0.38
N GLN A 264 -17.40 16.95 -0.55
CA GLN A 264 -18.41 17.91 -0.98
C GLN A 264 -18.82 17.66 -2.42
N ILE A 265 -17.85 17.40 -3.31
CA ILE A 265 -18.11 17.07 -4.72
C ILE A 265 -19.00 15.83 -4.83
N ILE A 266 -18.67 14.77 -4.07
CA ILE A 266 -19.44 13.53 -4.07
C ILE A 266 -20.83 13.74 -3.48
N ASN A 267 -20.95 14.56 -2.45
CA ASN A 267 -22.22 14.88 -1.80
C ASN A 267 -23.14 15.71 -2.72
N ASP A 268 -22.57 16.70 -3.42
CA ASP A 268 -23.29 17.50 -4.41
C ASP A 268 -23.76 16.64 -5.58
N LEU A 269 -22.91 15.70 -6.04
CA LEU A 269 -23.28 14.76 -7.10
C LEU A 269 -24.44 13.85 -6.69
N ALA A 270 -24.42 13.33 -5.45
CA ALA A 270 -25.52 12.54 -4.91
C ALA A 270 -26.84 13.35 -4.81
N GLU A 271 -26.74 14.63 -4.42
CA GLU A 271 -27.91 15.52 -4.33
C GLU A 271 -28.53 15.77 -5.71
N VAL A 272 -27.70 15.99 -6.74
CA VAL A 272 -28.20 16.18 -8.12
C VAL A 272 -28.86 14.91 -8.66
N MET A 273 -28.32 13.74 -8.36
CA MET A 273 -28.84 12.46 -8.88
C MET A 273 -30.12 12.01 -8.16
N ASN A 274 -30.18 12.14 -6.84
CA ASN A 274 -31.25 11.54 -6.02
C ASN A 274 -32.06 12.57 -5.23
N ASN A 275 -31.88 13.87 -5.45
CA ASN A 275 -32.48 14.96 -4.69
C ASN A 275 -32.23 14.85 -3.17
N ARG A 276 -31.14 14.20 -2.78
CA ARG A 276 -30.78 13.99 -1.37
C ARG A 276 -29.27 13.93 -1.20
N LYS A 277 -28.76 14.68 -0.23
CA LYS A 277 -27.36 14.59 0.22
C LYS A 277 -27.10 13.25 0.93
N LEU A 278 -25.88 12.75 0.82
CA LEU A 278 -25.42 11.58 1.58
C LEU A 278 -25.22 11.96 3.05
N PHE A 279 -24.65 13.13 3.29
CA PHE A 279 -24.34 13.67 4.62
C PHE A 279 -24.70 15.17 4.65
N ASN A 280 -25.26 15.63 5.76
CA ASN A 280 -25.60 17.05 5.94
C ASN A 280 -24.36 17.90 6.12
N ASP A 281 -23.36 17.36 6.83
CA ASP A 281 -22.11 18.03 7.12
C ASP A 281 -20.96 17.00 7.28
N LYS A 282 -19.77 17.52 7.57
CA LYS A 282 -18.56 16.72 7.75
C LYS A 282 -18.58 15.90 9.03
N ASP A 283 -19.23 16.39 10.07
CA ASP A 283 -19.30 15.69 11.37
C ASP A 283 -20.18 14.44 11.26
N GLU A 284 -21.24 14.48 10.47
CA GLU A 284 -22.05 13.31 10.14
C GLU A 284 -21.24 12.28 9.33
N LEU A 285 -20.47 12.74 8.34
CA LEU A 285 -19.58 11.89 7.57
C LEU A 285 -18.51 11.22 8.46
N GLU A 286 -17.84 12.00 9.33
CA GLU A 286 -16.83 11.47 10.26
C GLU A 286 -17.48 10.47 11.23
N SER A 287 -18.66 10.75 11.75
CA SER A 287 -19.41 9.86 12.65
C SER A 287 -19.78 8.53 11.95
N SER A 288 -20.22 8.60 10.70
CA SER A 288 -20.51 7.40 9.90
C SER A 288 -19.25 6.55 9.68
N MET A 289 -18.14 7.19 9.35
CA MET A 289 -16.83 6.51 9.19
C MET A 289 -16.40 5.81 10.51
N PHE A 290 -16.47 6.50 11.64
CA PHE A 290 -16.08 5.91 12.93
C PHE A 290 -16.97 4.71 13.32
N ASN A 291 -18.28 4.80 13.08
CA ASN A 291 -19.20 3.70 13.31
C ASN A 291 -18.86 2.50 12.42
N TYR A 292 -18.56 2.74 11.15
CA TYR A 292 -18.14 1.67 10.23
C TYR A 292 -16.84 0.99 10.70
N LEU A 293 -15.83 1.77 11.05
CA LEU A 293 -14.54 1.25 11.55
C LEU A 293 -14.70 0.41 12.81
N LYS A 294 -15.60 0.79 13.72
CA LYS A 294 -15.89 0.02 14.93
C LYS A 294 -16.55 -1.31 14.60
N MET A 295 -17.57 -1.31 13.76
CA MET A 295 -18.28 -2.53 13.33
C MET A 295 -17.36 -3.48 12.59
N ASN A 296 -16.50 -2.97 11.72
CA ASN A 296 -15.61 -3.79 10.89
C ASN A 296 -14.51 -4.49 11.72
N LYS A 297 -14.02 -3.86 12.78
CA LYS A 297 -13.08 -4.49 13.70
C LYS A 297 -13.65 -5.75 14.38
N ASP A 298 -14.93 -5.74 14.68
CA ASP A 298 -15.62 -6.87 15.32
C ASP A 298 -15.89 -8.03 14.35
N GLN A 299 -15.92 -7.77 13.04
CA GLN A 299 -16.21 -8.75 11.99
C GLN A 299 -14.96 -9.45 11.42
N GLN A 300 -13.77 -8.91 11.61
CA GLN A 300 -12.51 -9.43 11.06
C GLN A 300 -11.98 -10.71 11.74
N ASN A 301 -12.79 -11.41 12.51
CA ASN A 301 -12.43 -12.67 13.19
C ASN A 301 -12.75 -13.94 12.37
N THR A 302 -12.87 -13.85 11.07
CA THR A 302 -13.05 -15.03 10.22
C THR A 302 -11.76 -15.84 10.15
N GLU A 303 -11.85 -17.11 10.55
CA GLU A 303 -10.75 -18.06 10.34
C GLU A 303 -10.51 -18.21 8.83
N LEU A 304 -9.28 -17.97 8.42
CA LEU A 304 -8.86 -18.26 7.06
C LEU A 304 -8.81 -19.77 6.84
N ASP A 305 -9.23 -20.19 5.67
CA ASP A 305 -8.98 -21.55 5.18
C ASP A 305 -7.46 -21.70 4.94
N ASP A 306 -6.75 -22.25 5.93
CA ASP A 306 -5.29 -22.45 5.93
C ASP A 306 -4.82 -23.54 4.94
N LYS A 307 -5.60 -23.85 3.91
CA LYS A 307 -5.22 -24.83 2.89
C LYS A 307 -4.16 -24.26 1.96
N LEU A 308 -2.93 -24.65 2.22
CA LEU A 308 -1.81 -24.43 1.32
C LEU A 308 -1.91 -25.42 0.15
N ASN A 309 -2.20 -24.93 -1.04
CA ASN A 309 -2.13 -25.74 -2.26
C ASN A 309 -0.76 -25.52 -2.92
N GLU A 310 0.05 -26.55 -3.02
CA GLU A 310 1.35 -26.50 -3.69
C GLU A 310 1.24 -26.11 -5.18
N SER A 311 0.10 -26.36 -5.82
CA SER A 311 -0.18 -25.93 -7.18
C SER A 311 -0.15 -24.41 -7.38
N ASP A 312 -0.27 -23.65 -6.29
CA ASP A 312 -0.27 -22.18 -6.31
C ASP A 312 1.15 -21.61 -6.25
N PHE A 313 2.16 -22.46 -6.17
CA PHE A 313 3.56 -22.07 -6.22
C PHE A 313 4.07 -22.02 -7.66
N ALA A 314 4.69 -20.89 -8.03
CA ALA A 314 5.45 -20.70 -9.25
C ALA A 314 6.85 -20.23 -8.90
N ASP A 315 7.88 -20.88 -9.45
CA ASP A 315 9.26 -20.43 -9.27
C ASP A 315 9.54 -19.28 -10.26
N GLU A 316 9.84 -18.12 -9.70
CA GLU A 316 10.14 -16.89 -10.43
C GLU A 316 11.18 -16.05 -9.71
N PHE A 317 11.67 -15.00 -10.34
CA PHE A 317 12.48 -13.98 -9.66
C PHE A 317 11.56 -12.89 -9.13
N LEU A 318 11.72 -12.56 -7.85
CA LEU A 318 11.09 -11.40 -7.27
C LEU A 318 11.90 -10.17 -7.65
N LYS A 319 11.31 -9.30 -8.46
CA LYS A 319 11.87 -8.00 -8.80
C LYS A 319 11.32 -6.96 -7.84
N VAL A 320 12.21 -6.16 -7.25
CA VAL A 320 11.80 -5.04 -6.40
C VAL A 320 11.61 -3.81 -7.26
N ASP A 321 10.36 -3.39 -7.41
CA ASP A 321 9.97 -2.18 -8.10
C ASP A 321 9.59 -1.11 -7.08
N TYR A 322 10.20 0.06 -7.17
CA TYR A 322 9.88 1.22 -6.32
C TYR A 322 9.69 2.48 -7.17
N ARG A 323 8.87 3.39 -6.64
CA ARG A 323 8.63 4.68 -7.31
C ARG A 323 9.86 5.57 -7.21
N ASP A 324 10.09 6.35 -8.26
CA ASP A 324 11.12 7.39 -8.19
C ASP A 324 10.75 8.42 -7.11
N TYR A 325 11.72 8.79 -6.29
CA TYR A 325 11.57 9.76 -5.21
C TYR A 325 11.00 11.10 -5.71
N TYR A 326 11.47 11.57 -6.86
CA TYR A 326 11.06 12.85 -7.43
C TYR A 326 9.65 12.84 -8.00
N PHE A 327 9.07 11.65 -8.24
CA PHE A 327 7.76 11.48 -8.86
C PHE A 327 6.80 10.64 -8.01
N SER A 328 6.97 10.67 -6.69
CA SER A 328 6.22 9.82 -5.76
C SER A 328 4.72 10.15 -5.69
N ASN A 329 4.32 11.38 -6.01
CA ASN A 329 2.92 11.82 -5.98
C ASN A 329 2.63 12.82 -7.10
N VAL A 330 1.35 13.14 -7.32
CA VAL A 330 0.91 14.02 -8.41
C VAL A 330 1.50 15.43 -8.31
N ILE A 331 1.64 15.99 -7.12
CA ILE A 331 2.21 17.33 -6.92
C ILE A 331 3.69 17.33 -7.32
N ALA A 332 4.44 16.31 -6.90
CA ALA A 332 5.85 16.16 -7.27
C ALA A 332 6.01 15.99 -8.80
N ARG A 333 5.16 15.19 -9.45
CA ARG A 333 5.18 15.01 -10.91
C ARG A 333 4.83 16.28 -11.68
N SER A 334 3.99 17.13 -11.13
CA SER A 334 3.62 18.42 -11.73
C SER A 334 4.65 19.54 -11.50
N SER A 335 5.66 19.29 -10.67
CA SER A 335 6.68 20.29 -10.32
C SER A 335 7.84 20.31 -11.32
N LYS A 336 8.07 21.47 -11.94
CA LYS A 336 9.23 21.69 -12.82
C LYS A 336 10.56 21.51 -12.08
N THR A 337 10.64 21.96 -10.84
CA THR A 337 11.86 21.83 -9.99
C THR A 337 12.16 20.35 -9.73
N MET A 338 11.15 19.53 -9.44
CA MET A 338 11.35 18.09 -9.23
C MET A 338 11.82 17.38 -10.51
N LEU A 339 11.30 17.78 -11.65
CA LEU A 339 11.75 17.29 -12.97
C LEU A 339 13.22 17.68 -13.24
N GLU A 340 13.60 18.92 -12.95
CA GLU A 340 14.99 19.39 -13.10
C GLU A 340 15.94 18.63 -12.18
N CYS A 341 15.57 18.39 -10.92
CA CYS A 341 16.35 17.59 -9.98
C CYS A 341 16.52 16.14 -10.46
N ASN A 342 15.45 15.52 -11.00
CA ASN A 342 15.56 14.18 -11.54
C ASN A 342 16.47 14.11 -12.76
N ASN A 343 16.40 15.08 -13.67
CA ASN A 343 17.27 15.17 -14.84
C ASN A 343 18.74 15.36 -14.40
N ALA A 344 19.00 16.23 -13.45
CA ALA A 344 20.35 16.44 -12.92
C ALA A 344 20.92 15.13 -12.31
N LYS A 345 20.14 14.36 -11.58
CA LYS A 345 20.54 13.04 -11.06
C LYS A 345 20.89 12.04 -12.17
N ILE A 346 20.11 12.04 -13.26
CA ILE A 346 20.37 11.18 -14.42
C ILE A 346 21.67 11.59 -15.11
N ASP A 347 21.92 12.88 -15.26
CA ASP A 347 23.11 13.41 -15.90
C ASP A 347 24.38 13.15 -15.08
N LEU A 348 24.30 13.28 -13.75
CA LEU A 348 25.39 12.90 -12.84
C LEU A 348 25.77 11.43 -12.98
N LYS A 349 24.80 10.54 -13.09
CA LYS A 349 25.04 9.11 -13.34
C LYS A 349 25.73 8.85 -14.68
N LYS A 350 25.40 9.62 -15.72
CA LYS A 350 26.04 9.52 -17.05
C LYS A 350 27.47 10.00 -17.05
N THR A 351 27.81 10.97 -16.22
CA THR A 351 29.17 11.54 -16.12
C THR A 351 30.09 10.76 -15.19
N GLY A 352 29.58 9.71 -14.51
CA GLY A 352 30.38 8.90 -13.58
C GLY A 352 30.78 9.61 -12.29
N THR A 353 30.25 10.80 -12.03
CA THR A 353 30.41 11.51 -10.76
C THR A 353 29.33 11.05 -9.80
N GLU A 354 29.60 9.99 -9.05
CA GLU A 354 28.80 9.64 -7.90
C GLU A 354 29.20 10.57 -6.74
N GLY A 355 28.25 11.39 -6.30
CA GLY A 355 28.39 12.19 -5.08
C GLY A 355 28.05 11.38 -3.83
#